data_f422a88333533a98aaa19820563846aa
#
_entry.id   f422a88333533a98aaa19820563846aa
#
_cell.length_a   1.000
_cell.length_b   1.000
_cell.length_c   1.000
_cell.angle_alpha   90.00
_cell.angle_beta   90.00
_cell.angle_gamma   90.00
#
_symmetry.space_group_name_H-M   'P 1'
#
loop_
_entity.id
_entity.type
_entity.pdbx_description
1 polymer ?
#
loop_
_entity_poly.entity_id
_entity_poly.type
_entity_poly.pdbx_seq_one_letter_code
_entity_poly.pdbx_strand_id
1 'polypeptide(L)'
;MTRISIPLIFLSMVILSACGSSVRIISDMDDAGRFDQYASYDFLEFTEGNKKTISGMELERIRVAFARELEGRGLKFAEKAGDVSVQITVYHREAAQASHGYYPSMYNYMERAIAIDMYDNQIRKHVWHCAAVGELDYDPQNRASRLPELVAKIFEKYPVQEAI
;
A
#
# COMPACT_ATOMS: atom_id res chain seq x y z
N MET A 1 19.40 45.58 -28.71
CA MET A 1 20.24 44.50 -28.16
C MET A 1 19.51 43.84 -27.02
N THR A 2 18.72 42.81 -27.33
CA THR A 2 17.83 42.16 -26.38
C THR A 2 18.56 40.97 -25.74
N ARG A 3 18.89 41.07 -24.47
CA ARG A 3 19.48 39.98 -23.70
C ARG A 3 18.40 39.00 -23.29
N ILE A 4 18.25 37.93 -24.04
CA ILE A 4 17.34 36.82 -23.72
C ILE A 4 17.98 36.02 -22.59
N SER A 5 17.32 36.03 -21.43
CA SER A 5 17.78 35.37 -20.22
C SER A 5 17.61 33.86 -20.33
N ILE A 6 18.73 33.16 -20.44
CA ILE A 6 18.87 31.69 -20.51
C ILE A 6 18.35 30.94 -19.28
N PRO A 7 18.17 31.53 -18.07
CA PRO A 7 17.70 30.74 -16.90
C PRO A 7 16.25 30.28 -16.95
N LEU A 8 15.39 30.79 -17.84
CA LEU A 8 13.98 30.40 -17.87
C LEU A 8 13.70 29.07 -18.58
N ILE A 9 14.64 28.60 -19.42
CA ILE A 9 14.48 27.33 -20.18
C ILE A 9 14.84 26.10 -19.31
N PHE A 10 15.72 26.28 -18.30
CA PHE A 10 16.13 25.17 -17.43
C PHE A 10 15.09 24.74 -16.40
N LEU A 11 14.12 25.57 -16.07
CA LEU A 11 13.07 25.28 -15.10
C LEU A 11 11.92 24.43 -15.71
N SER A 12 11.82 24.37 -17.04
CA SER A 12 10.74 23.63 -17.74
C SER A 12 10.99 22.12 -17.91
N MET A 13 12.19 21.61 -17.55
CA MET A 13 12.62 20.25 -17.90
C MET A 13 12.49 19.22 -16.76
N VAL A 14 11.93 19.61 -15.61
CA VAL A 14 11.87 18.75 -14.39
C VAL A 14 10.53 18.03 -14.22
N ILE A 15 9.53 18.20 -15.10
CA ILE A 15 8.15 17.73 -14.85
C ILE A 15 7.77 16.43 -15.62
N LEU A 16 8.71 15.69 -16.20
CA LEU A 16 8.41 14.53 -17.07
C LEU A 16 8.92 13.18 -16.53
N SER A 17 8.77 12.91 -15.26
CA SER A 17 9.10 11.57 -14.71
C SER A 17 7.97 10.95 -13.91
N ALA A 18 6.72 11.02 -14.38
CA ALA A 18 5.59 10.31 -13.80
C ALA A 18 5.16 9.14 -14.70
N CYS A 19 6.10 8.24 -15.01
CA CYS A 19 5.76 6.94 -15.57
C CYS A 19 5.73 5.91 -14.44
N GLY A 20 4.77 6.06 -13.52
CA GLY A 20 4.48 5.08 -12.48
C GLY A 20 3.45 4.09 -12.99
N SER A 21 3.69 2.79 -12.85
CA SER A 21 2.66 1.77 -12.98
C SER A 21 1.44 2.21 -12.17
N SER A 22 0.24 2.23 -12.79
CA SER A 22 -0.97 2.71 -12.13
C SER A 22 -1.38 1.73 -11.04
N VAL A 23 -1.09 2.08 -9.80
CA VAL A 23 -1.59 1.36 -8.62
C VAL A 23 -2.95 1.93 -8.28
N ARG A 24 -3.95 1.06 -8.16
CA ARG A 24 -5.30 1.41 -7.73
C ARG A 24 -5.43 1.17 -6.24
N ILE A 25 -5.86 2.18 -5.48
CA ILE A 25 -6.18 2.05 -4.06
C ILE A 25 -7.67 1.84 -3.90
N ILE A 26 -8.05 0.80 -3.14
CA ILE A 26 -9.42 0.46 -2.78
C ILE A 26 -9.48 0.53 -1.27
N SER A 27 -10.43 1.28 -0.70
CA SER A 27 -10.57 1.41 0.75
C SER A 27 -12.05 1.38 1.14
N ASP A 28 -12.33 0.77 2.28
CA ASP A 28 -13.62 0.73 2.93
C ASP A 28 -13.44 0.89 4.45
N MET A 29 -14.41 1.53 5.12
CA MET A 29 -14.30 1.87 6.52
C MET A 29 -15.66 1.77 7.20
N ASP A 30 -15.72 1.14 8.39
CA ASP A 30 -16.93 1.11 9.23
C ASP A 30 -16.98 2.35 10.13
N ASP A 31 -18.14 3.01 10.19
CA ASP A 31 -18.37 4.20 11.02
C ASP A 31 -18.22 3.95 12.53
N ALA A 32 -18.21 2.68 12.96
CA ALA A 32 -17.97 2.31 14.35
C ALA A 32 -16.46 2.36 14.73
N GLY A 33 -15.55 2.55 13.76
CA GLY A 33 -14.12 2.67 14.02
C GLY A 33 -13.79 3.94 14.81
N ARG A 34 -13.04 3.76 15.91
CA ARG A 34 -12.61 4.87 16.79
C ARG A 34 -11.14 5.16 16.59
N PHE A 35 -10.76 5.48 15.36
CA PHE A 35 -9.38 5.58 14.90
C PHE A 35 -8.53 6.60 15.69
N ASP A 36 -9.14 7.64 16.23
CA ASP A 36 -8.53 8.65 17.09
C ASP A 36 -8.25 8.19 18.52
N GLN A 37 -8.80 7.03 18.92
CA GLN A 37 -8.64 6.46 20.26
C GLN A 37 -7.69 5.26 20.30
N TYR A 38 -7.33 4.69 19.13
CA TYR A 38 -6.39 3.58 19.09
C TYR A 38 -4.98 4.05 19.42
N ALA A 39 -4.38 3.46 20.45
CA ALA A 39 -3.02 3.74 20.90
C ALA A 39 -2.05 2.59 20.61
N SER A 40 -2.58 1.40 20.34
CA SER A 40 -1.77 0.20 20.15
C SER A 40 -2.33 -0.73 19.08
N TYR A 41 -1.44 -1.51 18.47
CA TYR A 41 -1.78 -2.51 17.47
C TYR A 41 -1.00 -3.80 17.69
N ASP A 42 -1.55 -4.92 17.21
CA ASP A 42 -0.82 -6.16 16.99
C ASP A 42 -0.98 -6.65 15.55
N PHE A 43 -0.11 -7.58 15.13
CA PHE A 43 -0.27 -8.24 13.85
C PHE A 43 -0.83 -9.64 14.03
N LEU A 44 -1.85 -9.97 13.26
CA LEU A 44 -2.27 -11.34 13.06
C LEU A 44 -1.24 -12.09 12.20
N GLU A 45 -1.21 -13.40 12.36
CA GLU A 45 -0.35 -14.27 11.55
C GLU A 45 -0.72 -14.18 10.06
N PHE A 46 0.29 -14.20 9.19
CA PHE A 46 0.02 -14.35 7.76
C PHE A 46 -0.73 -15.64 7.48
N THR A 47 -1.64 -15.59 6.52
CA THR A 47 -2.39 -16.79 6.11
C THR A 47 -1.46 -17.88 5.59
N GLU A 48 -1.85 -19.13 5.72
CA GLU A 48 -1.08 -20.25 5.18
C GLU A 48 -0.88 -20.14 3.65
N GLY A 49 -1.83 -19.54 2.94
CA GLY A 49 -1.70 -19.22 1.52
C GLY A 49 -0.53 -18.26 1.27
N ASN A 50 -0.42 -17.18 2.05
CA ASN A 50 0.69 -16.23 1.92
C ASN A 50 2.03 -16.87 2.29
N LYS A 51 2.11 -17.64 3.36
CA LYS A 51 3.32 -18.35 3.77
C LYS A 51 3.82 -19.34 2.71
N LYS A 52 2.94 -19.90 1.90
CA LYS A 52 3.29 -20.83 0.80
C LYS A 52 3.73 -20.12 -0.49
N THR A 53 3.18 -18.95 -0.79
CA THR A 53 3.36 -18.28 -2.08
C THR A 53 4.34 -17.10 -2.03
N ILE A 54 4.62 -16.56 -0.84
CA ILE A 54 5.48 -15.41 -0.62
C ILE A 54 6.67 -15.83 0.25
N SER A 55 7.87 -15.38 -0.08
CA SER A 55 9.04 -15.68 0.75
C SER A 55 8.93 -15.03 2.13
N GLY A 56 9.45 -15.70 3.17
CA GLY A 56 9.45 -15.14 4.52
C GLY A 56 10.13 -13.78 4.62
N MET A 57 11.20 -13.57 3.84
CA MET A 57 11.88 -12.27 3.77
C MET A 57 10.98 -11.17 3.20
N GLU A 58 10.15 -11.49 2.21
CA GLU A 58 9.23 -10.52 1.63
C GLU A 58 8.06 -10.22 2.58
N LEU A 59 7.51 -11.24 3.23
CA LEU A 59 6.47 -11.07 4.25
C LEU A 59 6.96 -10.18 5.40
N GLU A 60 8.20 -10.36 5.84
CA GLU A 60 8.77 -9.53 6.90
C GLU A 60 8.98 -8.07 6.45
N ARG A 61 9.46 -7.84 5.23
CA ARG A 61 9.56 -6.48 4.68
C ARG A 61 8.21 -5.78 4.62
N ILE A 62 7.17 -6.51 4.23
CA ILE A 62 5.80 -5.99 4.19
C ILE A 62 5.35 -5.61 5.61
N ARG A 63 5.53 -6.51 6.59
CA ARG A 63 5.19 -6.24 7.99
C ARG A 63 5.88 -4.98 8.53
N VAL A 64 7.19 -4.86 8.29
CA VAL A 64 7.99 -3.69 8.71
C VAL A 64 7.49 -2.40 8.06
N ALA A 65 7.13 -2.43 6.78
CA ALA A 65 6.60 -1.24 6.10
C ALA A 65 5.26 -0.79 6.70
N PHE A 66 4.35 -1.72 7.02
CA PHE A 66 3.08 -1.41 7.69
C PHE A 66 3.28 -0.95 9.14
N ALA A 67 4.20 -1.57 9.88
CA ALA A 67 4.54 -1.14 11.24
C ALA A 67 4.99 0.32 11.27
N ARG A 68 5.86 0.71 10.34
CA ARG A 68 6.35 2.09 10.24
C ARG A 68 5.23 3.11 10.05
N GLU A 69 4.25 2.81 9.21
CA GLU A 69 3.12 3.70 8.95
C GLU A 69 2.18 3.81 10.16
N LEU A 70 1.93 2.70 10.86
CA LEU A 70 1.15 2.67 12.09
C LEU A 70 1.85 3.46 13.21
N GLU A 71 3.15 3.24 13.40
CA GLU A 71 3.96 3.93 14.40
C GLU A 71 4.09 5.42 14.12
N GLY A 72 4.21 5.82 12.84
CA GLY A 72 4.20 7.22 12.41
C GLY A 72 2.90 7.95 12.76
N ARG A 73 1.79 7.21 12.95
CA ARG A 73 0.48 7.72 13.38
C ARG A 73 0.23 7.58 14.88
N GLY A 74 1.26 7.23 15.63
CA GLY A 74 1.25 7.18 17.10
C GLY A 74 0.79 5.85 17.70
N LEU A 75 0.48 4.82 16.90
CA LEU A 75 0.17 3.50 17.44
C LEU A 75 1.46 2.80 17.87
N LYS A 76 1.41 2.06 18.97
CA LYS A 76 2.53 1.27 19.49
C LYS A 76 2.28 -0.22 19.30
N PHE A 77 3.29 -0.94 18.88
CA PHE A 77 3.18 -2.39 18.81
C PHE A 77 3.01 -3.00 20.20
N ALA A 78 2.00 -3.85 20.36
CA ALA A 78 1.67 -4.54 21.61
C ALA A 78 1.30 -6.01 21.31
N GLU A 79 2.27 -6.91 21.40
CA GLU A 79 2.09 -8.32 21.03
C GLU A 79 0.85 -8.92 21.71
N LYS A 80 -0.13 -9.35 20.90
CA LYS A 80 -1.39 -9.98 21.35
C LYS A 80 -2.25 -9.14 22.30
N ALA A 81 -2.00 -7.84 22.37
CA ALA A 81 -2.70 -6.93 23.30
C ALA A 81 -2.96 -5.55 22.69
N GLY A 82 -3.00 -5.43 21.37
CA GLY A 82 -3.32 -4.18 20.68
C GLY A 82 -4.78 -3.77 20.86
N ASP A 83 -5.08 -2.47 20.79
CA ASP A 83 -6.45 -1.97 20.68
C ASP A 83 -7.07 -2.45 19.36
N VAL A 84 -6.21 -2.59 18.34
CA VAL A 84 -6.59 -3.14 17.04
C VAL A 84 -5.65 -4.27 16.63
N SER A 85 -6.22 -5.29 15.99
CA SER A 85 -5.46 -6.36 15.33
C SER A 85 -5.41 -6.11 13.83
N VAL A 86 -4.23 -6.23 13.25
CA VAL A 86 -3.93 -5.95 11.85
C VAL A 86 -3.62 -7.24 11.11
N GLN A 87 -4.44 -7.57 10.10
CA GLN A 87 -4.19 -8.64 9.16
C GLN A 87 -3.62 -8.04 7.86
N ILE A 88 -2.47 -8.54 7.44
CA ILE A 88 -1.91 -8.21 6.12
C ILE A 88 -2.10 -9.41 5.21
N THR A 89 -2.61 -9.17 4.00
CA THR A 89 -2.81 -10.23 3.00
C THR A 89 -2.22 -9.81 1.65
N VAL A 90 -1.54 -10.74 0.99
CA VAL A 90 -1.03 -10.55 -0.37
C VAL A 90 -1.78 -11.49 -1.30
N TYR A 91 -2.39 -10.94 -2.34
CA TYR A 91 -3.11 -11.69 -3.36
C TYR A 91 -2.39 -11.63 -4.69
N HIS A 92 -2.45 -12.73 -5.43
CA HIS A 92 -2.07 -12.79 -6.83
C HIS A 92 -3.23 -13.38 -7.63
N ARG A 93 -3.55 -12.76 -8.76
CA ARG A 93 -4.56 -13.29 -9.69
C ARG A 93 -4.17 -12.99 -11.13
N GLU A 94 -4.60 -13.82 -12.04
CA GLU A 94 -4.56 -13.52 -13.45
C GLU A 94 -5.58 -12.43 -13.78
N ALA A 95 -5.17 -11.47 -14.58
CA ALA A 95 -6.02 -10.40 -15.08
C ALA A 95 -5.79 -10.22 -16.59
N ALA A 96 -6.74 -9.60 -17.27
CA ALA A 96 -6.64 -9.29 -18.68
C ALA A 96 -7.02 -7.82 -18.92
N GLN A 97 -6.28 -7.17 -19.81
CA GLN A 97 -6.55 -5.79 -20.20
C GLN A 97 -6.61 -5.66 -21.72
N ALA A 98 -7.59 -4.90 -22.20
CA ALA A 98 -7.66 -4.53 -23.60
C ALA A 98 -6.63 -3.43 -23.90
N SER A 99 -5.79 -3.64 -24.90
CA SER A 99 -4.96 -2.56 -25.43
C SER A 99 -5.78 -1.67 -26.34
N HIS A 100 -5.64 -0.35 -26.16
CA HIS A 100 -6.29 0.66 -27.02
C HIS A 100 -5.30 1.11 -28.09
N GLY A 101 -5.22 0.36 -29.17
CA GLY A 101 -4.38 0.65 -30.33
C GLY A 101 -5.15 0.50 -31.63
N TYR A 102 -4.49 0.76 -32.78
CA TYR A 102 -5.07 0.55 -34.11
C TYR A 102 -5.56 -0.89 -34.34
N TYR A 103 -4.94 -1.85 -33.64
CA TYR A 103 -5.39 -3.23 -33.52
C TYR A 103 -5.60 -3.55 -32.04
N PRO A 104 -6.84 -3.50 -31.52
CA PRO A 104 -7.13 -3.89 -30.16
C PRO A 104 -6.73 -5.34 -29.90
N SER A 105 -5.97 -5.58 -28.85
CA SER A 105 -5.59 -6.92 -28.41
C SER A 105 -5.81 -7.05 -26.92
N MET A 106 -6.12 -8.26 -26.46
CA MET A 106 -6.13 -8.58 -25.02
C MET A 106 -4.75 -9.09 -24.64
N TYR A 107 -4.20 -8.56 -23.54
CA TYR A 107 -3.01 -9.17 -22.94
C TYR A 107 -3.33 -9.58 -21.50
N ASN A 108 -2.79 -10.76 -21.13
CA ASN A 108 -2.93 -11.29 -19.79
C ASN A 108 -1.71 -10.89 -18.96
N TYR A 109 -1.95 -10.52 -17.72
CA TYR A 109 -0.91 -10.19 -16.76
C TYR A 109 -1.28 -10.71 -15.36
N MET A 110 -0.28 -10.83 -14.49
CA MET A 110 -0.51 -11.13 -13.09
C MET A 110 -0.77 -9.82 -12.33
N GLU A 111 -1.92 -9.73 -11.70
CA GLU A 111 -2.24 -8.66 -10.77
C GLU A 111 -1.82 -9.08 -9.36
N ARG A 112 -1.24 -8.15 -8.63
CA ARG A 112 -0.91 -8.31 -7.22
C ARG A 112 -1.67 -7.26 -6.41
N ALA A 113 -2.23 -7.69 -5.29
CA ALA A 113 -2.77 -6.80 -4.28
C ALA A 113 -2.08 -7.03 -2.94
N ILE A 114 -1.76 -5.94 -2.24
CA ILE A 114 -1.36 -5.96 -0.83
C ILE A 114 -2.48 -5.25 -0.07
N ALA A 115 -3.11 -5.96 0.85
CA ALA A 115 -4.23 -5.47 1.63
C ALA A 115 -3.90 -5.45 3.11
N ILE A 116 -4.49 -4.48 3.81
CA ILE A 116 -4.57 -4.38 5.27
C ILE A 116 -6.03 -4.46 5.68
N ASP A 117 -6.31 -5.27 6.68
CA ASP A 117 -7.58 -5.35 7.38
C ASP A 117 -7.33 -5.05 8.86
N MET A 118 -8.09 -4.11 9.42
CA MET A 118 -7.96 -3.70 10.82
C MET A 118 -9.23 -4.07 11.59
N TYR A 119 -9.04 -4.72 12.72
CA TYR A 119 -10.12 -5.18 13.60
C TYR A 119 -10.00 -4.50 14.96
N ASP A 120 -11.07 -3.82 15.39
CA ASP A 120 -11.17 -3.28 16.75
C ASP A 120 -11.40 -4.43 17.73
N ASN A 121 -10.47 -4.63 18.65
CA ASN A 121 -10.49 -5.76 19.60
C ASN A 121 -11.52 -5.58 20.72
N GLN A 122 -11.95 -4.34 21.01
CA GLN A 122 -12.95 -4.07 22.03
C GLN A 122 -14.36 -4.41 21.56
N ILE A 123 -14.72 -3.95 20.36
CA ILE A 123 -16.06 -4.21 19.77
C ILE A 123 -16.07 -5.44 18.86
N ARG A 124 -14.92 -6.06 18.59
CA ARG A 124 -14.74 -7.25 17.75
C ARG A 124 -15.29 -7.08 16.35
N LYS A 125 -14.99 -5.93 15.74
CA LYS A 125 -15.44 -5.58 14.39
C LYS A 125 -14.27 -5.33 13.47
N HIS A 126 -14.44 -5.70 12.19
CA HIS A 126 -13.61 -5.21 11.09
C HIS A 126 -13.98 -3.73 10.87
N VAL A 127 -13.01 -2.83 11.02
CA VAL A 127 -13.26 -1.39 11.02
C VAL A 127 -12.61 -0.66 9.86
N TRP A 128 -11.58 -1.24 9.24
CA TRP A 128 -10.94 -0.66 8.06
C TRP A 128 -10.34 -1.73 7.17
N HIS A 129 -10.58 -1.57 5.87
CA HIS A 129 -9.95 -2.32 4.80
C HIS A 129 -9.31 -1.36 3.82
N CYS A 130 -8.07 -1.64 3.41
CA CYS A 130 -7.46 -0.93 2.29
C CYS A 130 -6.52 -1.86 1.51
N ALA A 131 -6.57 -1.76 0.19
CA ALA A 131 -5.75 -2.55 -0.70
C ALA A 131 -5.11 -1.70 -1.79
N ALA A 132 -3.83 -1.93 -2.05
CA ALA A 132 -3.13 -1.44 -3.23
C ALA A 132 -3.07 -2.56 -4.26
N VAL A 133 -3.63 -2.31 -5.43
CA VAL A 133 -3.78 -3.29 -6.52
C VAL A 133 -3.05 -2.80 -7.76
N GLY A 134 -2.18 -3.61 -8.32
CA GLY A 134 -1.42 -3.28 -9.53
C GLY A 134 -0.83 -4.51 -10.21
N GLU A 135 -0.17 -4.29 -11.33
CA GLU A 135 0.55 -5.36 -12.03
C GLU A 135 1.72 -5.89 -11.18
N LEU A 136 1.90 -7.21 -11.17
CA LEU A 136 3.00 -7.84 -10.45
C LEU A 136 4.34 -7.49 -11.11
N ASP A 137 5.20 -6.81 -10.39
CA ASP A 137 6.62 -6.72 -10.75
C ASP A 137 7.30 -8.05 -10.36
N TYR A 138 7.87 -8.74 -11.32
CA TYR A 138 8.52 -10.04 -11.11
C TYR A 138 9.89 -9.91 -10.44
N ASP A 139 10.53 -8.73 -10.48
CA ASP A 139 11.79 -8.49 -9.80
C ASP A 139 11.58 -8.24 -8.30
N PRO A 140 12.09 -9.10 -7.41
CA PRO A 140 11.98 -8.91 -5.96
C PRO A 140 12.65 -7.64 -5.44
N GLN A 141 13.70 -7.15 -6.10
CA GLN A 141 14.40 -5.93 -5.70
C GLN A 141 13.57 -4.70 -6.00
N ASN A 142 12.95 -4.65 -7.18
CA ASN A 142 12.01 -3.58 -7.52
C ASN A 142 10.81 -3.57 -6.59
N ARG A 143 10.24 -4.74 -6.27
CA ARG A 143 9.15 -4.82 -5.29
C ARG A 143 9.57 -4.29 -3.93
N ALA A 144 10.76 -4.64 -3.46
CA ALA A 144 11.28 -4.19 -2.17
C ALA A 144 11.50 -2.67 -2.13
N SER A 145 12.04 -2.07 -3.19
CA SER A 145 12.32 -0.63 -3.26
C SER A 145 11.05 0.22 -3.33
N ARG A 146 9.99 -0.28 -3.98
CA ARG A 146 8.70 0.44 -4.13
C ARG A 146 7.73 0.22 -2.95
N LEU A 147 8.00 -0.77 -2.11
CA LEU A 147 7.10 -1.15 -1.02
C LEU A 147 6.78 -0.01 -0.04
N PRO A 148 7.74 0.82 0.42
CA PRO A 148 7.42 1.93 1.32
C PRO A 148 6.43 2.93 0.71
N GLU A 149 6.64 3.33 -0.54
CA GLU A 149 5.73 4.24 -1.25
C GLU A 149 4.33 3.61 -1.44
N LEU A 150 4.28 2.32 -1.74
CA LEU A 150 3.02 1.60 -1.92
C LEU A 150 2.22 1.56 -0.63
N VAL A 151 2.87 1.27 0.51
CA VAL A 151 2.22 1.22 1.81
C VAL A 151 1.82 2.63 2.26
N ALA A 152 2.64 3.66 2.02
CA ALA A 152 2.26 5.05 2.28
C ALA A 152 0.96 5.44 1.53
N LYS A 153 0.80 5.05 0.27
CA LYS A 153 -0.45 5.27 -0.50
C LYS A 153 -1.68 4.58 0.11
N ILE A 154 -1.51 3.41 0.72
CA ILE A 154 -2.58 2.75 1.49
C ILE A 154 -2.98 3.64 2.66
N PHE A 155 -2.00 4.14 3.40
CA PHE A 155 -2.22 4.94 4.60
C PHE A 155 -2.67 6.39 4.32
N GLU A 156 -2.59 6.89 3.09
CA GLU A 156 -3.31 8.10 2.67
C GLU A 156 -4.85 7.98 2.86
N LYS A 157 -5.36 6.74 2.92
CA LYS A 157 -6.78 6.43 3.17
C LYS A 157 -7.09 6.15 4.64
N TYR A 158 -6.08 6.12 5.51
CA TYR A 158 -6.29 5.97 6.94
C TYR A 158 -6.86 7.25 7.54
N PRO A 159 -7.87 7.18 8.44
CA PRO A 159 -8.59 8.37 8.92
C PRO A 159 -7.73 9.34 9.76
N VAL A 160 -6.69 8.83 10.40
CA VAL A 160 -5.78 9.64 11.22
C VAL A 160 -4.48 9.88 10.46
N GLN A 161 -4.13 11.15 10.29
CA GLN A 161 -2.88 11.54 9.62
C GLN A 161 -1.67 11.36 10.55
N GLU A 162 -0.47 11.36 9.98
CA GLU A 162 0.76 11.32 10.76
C GLU A 162 0.84 12.50 11.75
N ALA A 163 1.34 12.23 12.95
CA ALA A 163 1.68 13.30 13.90
C ALA A 163 2.85 14.11 13.33
N ILE A 164 2.64 15.41 13.14
CA ILE A 164 3.67 16.35 12.65
C ILE A 164 4.69 16.61 13.76
#